data_eda50ad2add0be5b4c6593f68db30687
#
_entry.id   eda50ad2add0be5b4c6593f68db30687
#
_cell.length_a   1.000
_cell.length_b   1.000
_cell.length_c   1.000
_cell.angle_alpha   90.00
_cell.angle_beta   90.00
_cell.angle_gamma   90.00
#
_symmetry.space_group_name_H-M   'P 1'
#
loop_
_entity.id
_entity.type
_entity.pdbx_description
1 polymer ?
#
loop_
_entity_poly.entity_id
_entity_poly.type
_entity_poly.pdbx_seq_one_letter_code
_entity_poly.pdbx_strand_id
1 'polypeptide(L)'
;MGKVKRISMTLPEEVLRELDDMMKVTGARNRSKIISNAILSYLSSYRWMLGKKMVSGSVTFIYDHERGEAVRRITHIQHEFIDVIKASIHIHLSERLCLEIISVAGSVERLKALLNELREIKAVIGVNFSLFPIEEY
;
A
#
# COMPACT_ATOMS: atom_id res chain seq x y z
N MET A 1 17.49 3.17 -26.23
CA MET A 1 17.94 3.61 -24.87
C MET A 1 17.42 5.00 -24.58
N GLY A 2 16.67 5.17 -23.50
CA GLY A 2 16.17 6.49 -23.10
C GLY A 2 17.31 7.40 -22.66
N LYS A 3 17.20 8.71 -22.95
CA LYS A 3 18.19 9.72 -22.49
C LYS A 3 18.15 9.78 -20.96
N VAL A 4 19.29 9.61 -20.32
CA VAL A 4 19.46 9.77 -18.87
C VAL A 4 19.64 11.25 -18.54
N LYS A 5 18.88 11.75 -17.54
CA LYS A 5 19.06 13.10 -16.99
C LYS A 5 19.64 13.00 -15.58
N ARG A 6 20.62 13.83 -15.29
CA ARG A 6 21.15 13.98 -13.92
C ARG A 6 20.18 14.81 -13.08
N ILE A 7 19.86 14.34 -11.88
CA ILE A 7 19.09 15.08 -10.87
C ILE A 7 19.90 15.17 -9.58
N SER A 8 19.66 16.20 -8.78
CA SER A 8 20.16 16.34 -7.41
C SER A 8 18.99 16.28 -6.45
N MET A 9 19.16 15.58 -5.33
CA MET A 9 18.15 15.50 -4.27
C MET A 9 18.85 15.49 -2.90
N THR A 10 18.13 15.95 -1.89
CA THR A 10 18.53 15.82 -0.48
C THR A 10 17.68 14.74 0.17
N LEU A 11 18.30 13.90 0.98
CA LEU A 11 17.62 12.87 1.76
C LEU A 11 17.97 13.08 3.25
N PRO A 12 17.06 12.75 4.18
CA PRO A 12 17.41 12.69 5.59
C PRO A 12 18.59 11.74 5.82
N GLU A 13 19.45 12.07 6.78
CA GLU A 13 20.65 11.27 7.07
C GLU A 13 20.31 9.85 7.49
N GLU A 14 19.23 9.68 8.25
CA GLU A 14 18.71 8.37 8.66
C GLU A 14 18.34 7.49 7.47
N VAL A 15 17.66 8.05 6.44
CA VAL A 15 17.29 7.33 5.22
C VAL A 15 18.51 6.90 4.42
N LEU A 16 19.55 7.77 4.37
CA LEU A 16 20.82 7.42 3.71
C LEU A 16 21.53 6.28 4.43
N ARG A 17 21.54 6.28 5.77
CA ARG A 17 22.12 5.22 6.59
C ARG A 17 21.43 3.90 6.36
N GLU A 18 20.09 3.87 6.43
CA GLU A 18 19.29 2.68 6.17
C GLU A 18 19.52 2.14 4.76
N LEU A 19 19.58 3.03 3.76
CA LEU A 19 19.90 2.65 2.39
C LEU A 19 21.26 1.94 2.29
N ASP A 20 22.29 2.48 2.93
CA ASP A 20 23.64 1.91 2.92
C ASP A 20 23.70 0.55 3.62
N ASP A 21 22.97 0.38 4.71
CA ASP A 21 22.90 -0.88 5.42
C ASP A 21 22.13 -1.93 4.60
N MET A 22 21.01 -1.55 3.99
CA MET A 22 20.30 -2.44 3.06
C MET A 22 21.12 -2.80 1.84
N MET A 23 21.96 -1.90 1.33
CA MET A 23 22.88 -2.21 0.23
C MET A 23 23.89 -3.30 0.61
N LYS A 24 24.40 -3.28 1.83
CA LYS A 24 25.31 -4.33 2.34
C LYS A 24 24.58 -5.69 2.42
N VAL A 25 23.36 -5.70 2.96
CA VAL A 25 22.54 -6.92 3.12
C VAL A 25 22.17 -7.52 1.75
N THR A 26 21.77 -6.69 0.79
CA THR A 26 21.31 -7.14 -0.52
C THR A 26 22.44 -7.33 -1.55
N GLY A 27 23.67 -6.95 -1.22
CA GLY A 27 24.81 -6.97 -2.15
C GLY A 27 24.72 -5.94 -3.29
N ALA A 28 23.80 -4.99 -3.19
CA ALA A 28 23.63 -3.96 -4.20
C ALA A 28 24.79 -2.95 -4.16
N ARG A 29 25.33 -2.60 -5.36
CA ARG A 29 26.53 -1.76 -5.46
C ARG A 29 26.30 -0.36 -6.02
N ASN A 30 25.06 -0.03 -6.39
CA ASN A 30 24.76 1.23 -7.10
C ASN A 30 23.53 1.92 -6.49
N ARG A 31 23.76 2.96 -5.67
CA ARG A 31 22.72 3.78 -5.05
C ARG A 31 21.75 4.35 -6.08
N SER A 32 22.26 4.89 -7.19
CA SER A 32 21.43 5.50 -8.23
C SER A 32 20.46 4.49 -8.84
N LYS A 33 20.89 3.23 -9.03
CA LYS A 33 20.03 2.16 -9.52
C LYS A 33 18.94 1.79 -8.52
N ILE A 34 19.27 1.75 -7.22
CA ILE A 34 18.28 1.47 -6.17
C ILE A 34 17.23 2.58 -6.11
N ILE A 35 17.67 3.84 -6.13
CA ILE A 35 16.78 5.01 -6.12
C ILE A 35 15.88 5.00 -7.36
N SER A 36 16.43 4.73 -8.54
CA SER A 36 15.64 4.60 -9.77
C SER A 36 14.61 3.48 -9.68
N ASN A 37 14.98 2.32 -9.15
CA ASN A 37 14.07 1.20 -8.95
C ASN A 37 13.00 1.52 -7.90
N ALA A 38 13.35 2.21 -6.82
CA ALA A 38 12.39 2.67 -5.82
C ALA A 38 11.36 3.64 -6.41
N ILE A 39 11.80 4.57 -7.25
CA ILE A 39 10.91 5.49 -7.97
C ILE A 39 10.00 4.72 -8.93
N LEU A 40 10.54 3.78 -9.70
CA LEU A 40 9.74 2.96 -10.61
C LEU A 40 8.71 2.11 -9.86
N SER A 41 9.10 1.54 -8.72
CA SER A 41 8.18 0.79 -7.84
C SER A 41 7.06 1.69 -7.31
N TYR A 42 7.41 2.89 -6.83
CA TYR A 42 6.44 3.88 -6.40
C TYR A 42 5.45 4.25 -7.52
N LEU A 43 5.96 4.61 -8.68
CA LEU A 43 5.13 4.95 -9.84
C LEU A 43 4.22 3.79 -10.25
N SER A 44 4.75 2.57 -10.26
CA SER A 44 3.97 1.36 -10.58
C SER A 44 2.85 1.13 -9.56
N SER A 45 3.13 1.29 -8.27
CA SER A 45 2.16 1.11 -7.20
C SER A 45 1.00 2.10 -7.26
N TYR A 46 1.22 3.29 -7.83
CA TYR A 46 0.19 4.34 -7.92
C TYR A 46 -0.38 4.56 -9.32
N ARG A 47 0.10 3.82 -10.32
CA ARG A 47 -0.35 3.99 -11.73
C ARG A 47 -1.85 3.77 -11.93
N TRP A 48 -2.46 2.90 -11.12
CA TRP A 48 -3.90 2.68 -11.13
C TRP A 48 -4.73 3.94 -10.86
N MET A 49 -4.14 4.95 -10.20
CA MET A 49 -4.82 6.24 -9.92
C MET A 49 -4.94 7.15 -11.13
N LEU A 50 -4.18 6.92 -12.19
CA LEU A 50 -4.13 7.79 -13.37
C LEU A 50 -5.25 7.51 -14.39
N GLY A 51 -5.96 6.41 -14.23
CA GLY A 51 -7.03 5.99 -15.14
C GLY A 51 -8.43 6.30 -14.61
N LYS A 52 -9.41 6.25 -15.51
CA LYS A 52 -10.83 6.22 -15.17
C LYS A 52 -11.40 4.78 -15.20
N LYS A 53 -10.54 3.80 -15.25
CA LYS A 53 -10.88 2.39 -15.43
C LYS A 53 -11.20 1.73 -14.08
N MET A 54 -11.81 0.57 -14.16
CA MET A 54 -11.97 -0.32 -13.02
C MET A 54 -10.60 -0.80 -12.56
N VAL A 55 -10.46 -1.00 -11.27
CA VAL A 55 -9.23 -1.44 -10.60
C VAL A 55 -9.55 -2.66 -9.76
N SER A 56 -8.69 -3.64 -9.75
CA SER A 56 -8.79 -4.81 -8.88
C SER A 56 -7.46 -5.14 -8.23
N GLY A 57 -7.51 -5.82 -7.12
CA GLY A 57 -6.33 -6.28 -6.40
C GLY A 57 -6.61 -6.60 -4.96
N SER A 58 -5.61 -6.35 -4.12
CA SER A 58 -5.71 -6.60 -2.69
C SER A 58 -5.26 -5.41 -1.87
N VAL A 59 -5.84 -5.28 -0.68
CA VAL A 59 -5.39 -4.38 0.37
C VAL A 59 -5.14 -5.21 1.62
N THR A 60 -3.99 -5.01 2.22
CA THR A 60 -3.56 -5.73 3.42
C THR A 60 -3.28 -4.72 4.52
N PHE A 61 -3.83 -4.93 5.70
CA PHE A 61 -3.59 -4.05 6.83
C PHE A 61 -3.49 -4.81 8.15
N ILE A 62 -2.71 -4.25 9.07
CA ILE A 62 -2.51 -4.77 10.42
C ILE A 62 -3.12 -3.78 11.40
N TYR A 63 -3.84 -4.28 12.38
CA TYR A 63 -4.44 -3.46 13.42
C TYR A 63 -4.42 -4.12 14.79
N ASP A 64 -4.43 -3.30 15.81
CA ASP A 64 -4.61 -3.71 17.20
C ASP A 64 -6.12 -3.75 17.51
N HIS A 65 -6.68 -4.96 17.66
CA HIS A 65 -8.11 -5.14 17.86
C HIS A 65 -8.61 -4.68 19.24
N GLU A 66 -7.71 -4.53 20.22
CA GLU A 66 -8.05 -4.01 21.55
C GLU A 66 -8.04 -2.48 21.61
N ARG A 67 -7.44 -1.82 20.61
CA ARG A 67 -7.27 -0.38 20.60
C ARG A 67 -8.52 0.34 20.11
N GLY A 68 -9.22 0.97 21.06
CA GLY A 68 -10.40 1.77 20.74
C GLY A 68 -11.53 0.95 20.10
N GLU A 69 -12.20 1.52 19.12
CA GLU A 69 -13.29 0.89 18.37
C GLU A 69 -12.84 0.22 17.07
N ALA A 70 -11.63 -0.33 17.05
CA ALA A 70 -11.01 -0.85 15.82
C ALA A 70 -11.90 -1.81 15.05
N VAL A 71 -12.36 -2.87 15.73
CA VAL A 71 -13.20 -3.92 15.12
C VAL A 71 -14.48 -3.32 14.57
N ARG A 72 -15.15 -2.48 15.36
CA ARG A 72 -16.40 -1.83 14.96
C ARG A 72 -16.20 -0.94 13.73
N ARG A 73 -15.15 -0.12 13.71
CA ARG A 73 -14.86 0.76 12.58
C ARG A 73 -14.50 -0.02 11.32
N ILE A 74 -13.68 -1.07 11.43
CA ILE A 74 -13.32 -1.93 10.31
C ILE A 74 -14.56 -2.63 9.74
N THR A 75 -15.42 -3.19 10.61
CA THR A 75 -16.67 -3.81 10.19
C THR A 75 -17.59 -2.80 9.49
N HIS A 76 -17.67 -1.58 10.00
CA HIS A 76 -18.46 -0.51 9.38
C HIS A 76 -17.94 -0.18 7.97
N ILE A 77 -16.63 -0.01 7.81
CA ILE A 77 -15.99 0.24 6.52
C ILE A 77 -16.28 -0.91 5.54
N GLN A 78 -16.18 -2.17 5.99
CA GLN A 78 -16.48 -3.32 5.13
C GLN A 78 -17.92 -3.31 4.63
N HIS A 79 -18.87 -2.89 5.45
CA HIS A 79 -20.26 -2.73 5.03
C HIS A 79 -20.46 -1.54 4.08
N GLU A 80 -19.84 -0.40 4.37
CA GLU A 80 -19.93 0.78 3.52
C GLU A 80 -19.34 0.56 2.13
N PHE A 81 -18.27 -0.25 2.04
CA PHE A 81 -17.57 -0.55 0.80
C PHE A 81 -17.88 -1.96 0.24
N ILE A 82 -19.05 -2.50 0.56
CA ILE A 82 -19.47 -3.84 0.11
C ILE A 82 -19.54 -3.94 -1.43
N ASP A 83 -19.75 -2.83 -2.11
CA ASP A 83 -19.74 -2.72 -3.56
C ASP A 83 -18.36 -3.01 -4.16
N VAL A 84 -17.27 -2.70 -3.45
CA VAL A 84 -15.89 -2.88 -3.94
C VAL A 84 -15.15 -4.01 -3.23
N ILE A 85 -15.48 -4.34 -1.99
CA ILE A 85 -14.84 -5.47 -1.28
C ILE A 85 -15.50 -6.78 -1.73
N LYS A 86 -14.70 -7.70 -2.25
CA LYS A 86 -15.18 -8.98 -2.81
C LYS A 86 -14.97 -10.16 -1.86
N ALA A 87 -13.92 -10.12 -1.05
CA ALA A 87 -13.63 -11.13 -0.05
C ALA A 87 -12.72 -10.54 1.02
N SER A 88 -12.72 -11.15 2.19
CA SER A 88 -11.85 -10.79 3.32
C SER A 88 -11.29 -12.05 3.96
N ILE A 89 -10.03 -12.00 4.35
CA ILE A 89 -9.35 -13.02 5.15
C ILE A 89 -8.85 -12.34 6.40
N HIS A 90 -9.26 -12.86 7.54
CA HIS A 90 -8.88 -12.37 8.87
C HIS A 90 -7.92 -13.36 9.53
N ILE A 91 -6.78 -12.89 9.99
CA ILE A 91 -5.71 -13.71 10.58
C ILE A 91 -5.32 -13.12 11.93
N HIS A 92 -5.42 -13.92 12.98
CA HIS A 92 -4.86 -13.54 14.29
C HIS A 92 -3.35 -13.75 14.29
N LEU A 93 -2.58 -12.67 14.45
CA LEU A 93 -1.11 -12.72 14.57
C LEU A 93 -0.67 -12.92 16.01
N SER A 94 -1.41 -12.36 16.96
CA SER A 94 -1.21 -12.47 18.40
C SER A 94 -2.53 -12.23 19.12
N GLU A 95 -2.50 -12.18 20.46
CA GLU A 95 -3.66 -11.83 21.27
C GLU A 95 -4.24 -10.44 20.95
N ARG A 96 -3.41 -9.52 20.44
CA ARG A 96 -3.80 -8.13 20.15
C ARG A 96 -3.79 -7.78 18.67
N LEU A 97 -2.91 -8.40 17.88
CA LEU A 97 -2.69 -8.00 16.50
C LEU A 97 -3.42 -8.92 15.53
N CYS A 98 -4.13 -8.31 14.63
CA CYS A 98 -4.80 -8.97 13.52
C CYS A 98 -4.26 -8.45 12.18
N LEU A 99 -4.09 -9.36 11.24
CA LEU A 99 -3.84 -9.07 9.83
C LEU A 99 -5.13 -9.31 9.07
N GLU A 100 -5.50 -8.38 8.24
CA GLU A 100 -6.64 -8.56 7.33
C GLU A 100 -6.19 -8.32 5.90
N ILE A 101 -6.65 -9.21 5.02
CA ILE A 101 -6.41 -9.16 3.58
C ILE A 101 -7.78 -9.09 2.91
N ILE A 102 -8.04 -7.99 2.22
CA ILE A 102 -9.27 -7.84 1.45
C ILE A 102 -8.96 -7.84 -0.04
N SER A 103 -9.73 -8.60 -0.81
CA SER A 103 -9.73 -8.49 -2.26
C SER A 103 -10.74 -7.43 -2.68
N VAL A 104 -10.35 -6.60 -3.63
CA VAL A 104 -11.15 -5.45 -4.04
C VAL A 104 -11.26 -5.35 -5.56
N ALA A 105 -12.40 -4.84 -6.02
CA ALA A 105 -12.61 -4.47 -7.42
C ALA A 105 -13.64 -3.33 -7.48
N GLY A 106 -13.27 -2.23 -8.11
CA GLY A 106 -14.15 -1.06 -8.20
C GLY A 106 -13.51 0.11 -8.92
N SER A 107 -14.18 1.26 -8.87
CA SER A 107 -13.65 2.49 -9.45
C SER A 107 -12.47 3.03 -8.65
N VAL A 108 -11.63 3.83 -9.33
CA VAL A 108 -10.49 4.51 -8.71
C VAL A 108 -10.93 5.35 -7.50
N GLU A 109 -12.04 6.07 -7.63
CA GLU A 109 -12.58 6.95 -6.59
C GLU A 109 -12.99 6.15 -5.34
N ARG A 110 -13.68 5.02 -5.54
CA ARG A 110 -14.12 4.16 -4.43
C ARG A 110 -12.93 3.53 -3.71
N LEU A 111 -11.92 3.09 -4.44
CA LEU A 111 -10.72 2.49 -3.85
C LEU A 111 -9.85 3.53 -3.12
N LYS A 112 -9.75 4.76 -3.64
CA LYS A 112 -9.11 5.86 -2.91
C LYS A 112 -9.82 6.15 -1.60
N ALA A 113 -11.15 6.21 -1.61
CA ALA A 113 -11.95 6.44 -0.42
C ALA A 113 -11.73 5.32 0.61
N LEU A 114 -11.78 4.06 0.19
CA LEU A 114 -11.53 2.91 1.07
C LEU A 114 -10.15 2.97 1.74
N LEU A 115 -9.09 3.26 0.96
CA LEU A 115 -7.73 3.36 1.50
C LEU A 115 -7.60 4.52 2.50
N ASN A 116 -8.26 5.65 2.24
CA ASN A 116 -8.26 6.78 3.17
C ASN A 116 -8.97 6.43 4.47
N GLU A 117 -10.16 5.83 4.41
CA GLU A 117 -10.91 5.41 5.60
C GLU A 117 -10.12 4.42 6.47
N LEU A 118 -9.45 3.45 5.85
CA LEU A 118 -8.61 2.49 6.59
C LEU A 118 -7.43 3.19 7.28
N ARG A 119 -6.79 4.16 6.63
CA ARG A 119 -5.66 4.92 7.20
C ARG A 119 -6.06 5.86 8.34
N GLU A 120 -7.30 6.33 8.36
CA GLU A 120 -7.84 7.19 9.43
C GLU A 120 -8.11 6.43 10.73
N ILE A 121 -8.13 5.10 10.72
CA ILE A 121 -8.32 4.29 11.93
C ILE A 121 -7.01 4.28 12.72
N LYS A 122 -7.01 4.90 13.90
CA LYS A 122 -5.83 4.98 14.78
C LYS A 122 -5.25 3.62 15.21
N ALA A 123 -6.07 2.59 15.21
CA ALA A 123 -5.65 1.24 15.56
C ALA A 123 -4.97 0.51 14.39
N VAL A 124 -5.11 0.99 13.16
CA VAL A 124 -4.42 0.46 11.99
C VAL A 124 -2.97 0.92 12.00
N ILE A 125 -2.06 -0.03 12.05
CA ILE A 125 -0.62 0.19 12.17
C ILE A 125 0.00 0.44 10.80
N GLY A 126 -0.50 -0.25 9.78
CA GLY A 126 -0.01 -0.11 8.42
C GLY A 126 -1.01 -0.64 7.39
N VAL A 127 -1.02 -0.02 6.22
CA VAL A 127 -1.84 -0.40 5.07
C VAL A 127 -0.95 -0.54 3.86
N ASN A 128 -0.95 -1.72 3.25
CA ASN A 128 -0.31 -2.00 1.97
C ASN A 128 -1.35 -2.41 0.94
N PHE A 129 -1.08 -2.12 -0.31
CA PHE A 129 -1.97 -2.50 -1.41
C PHE A 129 -1.19 -2.93 -2.65
N SER A 130 -1.82 -3.80 -3.43
CA SER A 130 -1.38 -4.17 -4.77
C SER A 130 -2.60 -4.07 -5.68
N LEU A 131 -2.68 -2.99 -6.46
CA LEU A 131 -3.83 -2.61 -7.26
C LEU A 131 -3.43 -2.46 -8.73
N PHE A 132 -4.26 -3.02 -9.60
CA PHE A 132 -4.04 -3.08 -11.04
C PHE A 132 -5.25 -2.52 -11.78
N PRO A 133 -5.03 -1.63 -12.78
CA PRO A 133 -6.11 -1.25 -13.67
C PRO A 133 -6.56 -2.48 -14.48
N ILE A 134 -7.88 -2.67 -14.57
CA ILE A 134 -8.48 -3.72 -15.39
C ILE A 134 -8.89 -3.08 -16.71
N GLU A 135 -8.40 -3.63 -17.81
CA GLU A 135 -8.93 -3.34 -19.13
C GLU A 135 -10.10 -4.30 -19.38
N GLU A 136 -11.24 -3.79 -19.81
CA GLU A 136 -12.29 -4.65 -20.32
C GLU A 136 -11.75 -5.34 -21.59
N TYR A 137 -11.69 -6.67 -21.55
CA TYR A 137 -11.38 -7.51 -22.70
C TYR A 137 -12.66 -7.75 -23.50
#